data_026b3e3491001c6d0b241aac1b4ff097
#
_entry.id   026b3e3491001c6d0b241aac1b4ff097
#
_cell.length_a   1.000
_cell.length_b   1.000
_cell.length_c   1.000
_cell.angle_alpha   90.00
_cell.angle_beta   90.00
_cell.angle_gamma   90.00
#
_symmetry.space_group_name_H-M   'P 1'
#
loop_
_entity.id
_entity.type
_entity.pdbx_description
1 polymer ?
#
loop_
_entity_poly.entity_id
_entity_poly.type
_entity_poly.pdbx_seq_one_letter_code
_entity_poly.pdbx_strand_id
1 'polypeptide(L)'
;MANNMQNIDNPVIGIDLLKMLMLQLYSNPRCIYREYIQNALDSINEAVHFGILAEEKDGRVSISITKNDICIEDNGTGIRSDRAVKILTDIANSVKNGVDTAGQFGVGRLSGGGYCEILEFETTYTGEAVSTIVSLDTVALRELIEKNHNDMSAEDAMRIICTTRTIPAKPEEHRFIVRLKNVINSREILLDIEEIKSYITEYAPIDYSVLFNSLINNSPQIEYVKRHKKIDKIRVSLNEYSDIEKGYGVKIVGTDDPIEKIRYFELPMHPKYGSLGWGWYAVTEFSVQINEEKDKFAGIRLRKHNISLDKNILNSCFKEPRGNKYFYGEIFITNDNIVPDSGRQGLAAGEEAEALVSEIRRYFTNVLHNVYRRANNLKKSLDHMREVVEKLNNPTMVEAVLPLTKKLQDYYDEFKKFSTICGTDEINDVISIYVSKYDSELKKEVDRFLLPHQEQKQPVVEPDLLDIVLSSTQSEPTIHDSPSEQTNKNNTGTTPEKTHITTPEPTIPTPPIAATPKQKVLDNKQPKSKVDEILSGIDSKGYSQEQIALLKRVFSTMLVVCSSSDKKKILQLMEIAVNSL
;
A
#
# COMPACT_ATOMS: atom_id res chain seq x y z
N MET A 1 15.92 45.22 38.80
CA MET A 1 15.33 44.03 39.48
C MET A 1 16.13 42.83 38.99
N ALA A 2 16.94 42.24 39.89
CA ALA A 2 17.70 41.03 39.53
C ALA A 2 16.70 39.86 39.48
N ASN A 3 16.56 39.21 38.30
CA ASN A 3 15.84 37.98 38.16
C ASN A 3 16.58 36.89 38.95
N ASN A 4 16.10 36.52 40.12
CA ASN A 4 16.51 35.32 40.83
C ASN A 4 16.00 34.09 40.03
N MET A 5 16.74 33.64 39.03
CA MET A 5 16.56 32.31 38.46
C MET A 5 17.09 31.31 39.47
N GLN A 6 16.19 30.59 40.13
CA GLN A 6 16.55 29.42 40.93
C GLN A 6 16.68 28.23 39.96
N ASN A 7 17.80 27.52 40.06
CA ASN A 7 17.94 26.24 39.39
C ASN A 7 16.95 25.25 39.99
N ILE A 8 16.28 24.47 39.13
CA ILE A 8 15.38 23.39 39.55
C ILE A 8 16.25 22.28 40.15
N ASP A 9 16.00 21.95 41.42
CA ASP A 9 16.67 20.85 42.11
C ASP A 9 16.09 19.51 41.60
N ASN A 10 16.96 18.69 40.98
CA ASN A 10 16.77 17.27 40.58
C ASN A 10 15.35 16.91 40.09
N PRO A 11 15.01 17.21 38.82
CA PRO A 11 13.75 16.76 38.27
C PRO A 11 13.68 15.23 38.25
N VAL A 12 12.58 14.65 38.72
CA VAL A 12 12.36 13.20 38.75
C VAL A 12 11.52 12.79 37.53
N ILE A 13 11.98 11.79 36.79
CA ILE A 13 11.19 11.15 35.71
C ILE A 13 10.37 10.02 36.35
N GLY A 14 9.06 10.17 36.41
CA GLY A 14 8.17 9.19 37.04
C GLY A 14 8.02 7.87 36.25
N ILE A 15 7.53 6.85 36.93
CA ILE A 15 7.30 5.49 36.40
C ILE A 15 6.36 5.48 35.17
N ASP A 16 5.48 6.47 35.02
CA ASP A 16 4.59 6.60 33.86
C ASP A 16 5.33 6.70 32.52
N LEU A 17 6.60 7.13 32.51
CA LEU A 17 7.44 7.05 31.32
C LEU A 17 7.63 5.60 30.88
N LEU A 18 7.89 4.66 31.79
CA LEU A 18 8.00 3.24 31.47
C LEU A 18 6.68 2.66 30.95
N LYS A 19 5.56 3.05 31.57
CA LYS A 19 4.23 2.70 31.07
C LYS A 19 4.04 3.12 29.62
N MET A 20 4.38 4.35 29.30
CA MET A 20 4.26 4.89 27.96
C MET A 20 5.17 4.16 26.96
N LEU A 21 6.44 3.94 27.31
CA LEU A 21 7.44 3.37 26.42
C LEU A 21 7.35 1.84 26.27
N MET A 22 7.02 1.12 27.33
CA MET A 22 6.99 -0.34 27.33
C MET A 22 5.60 -0.91 27.04
N LEU A 23 4.52 -0.23 27.47
CA LEU A 23 3.18 -0.79 27.43
C LEU A 23 2.25 -0.11 26.40
N GLN A 24 2.56 1.11 25.93
CA GLN A 24 1.63 1.92 25.15
C GLN A 24 2.23 2.56 23.90
N LEU A 25 3.51 2.30 23.58
CA LEU A 25 4.21 3.01 22.51
C LEU A 25 3.60 2.77 21.12
N TYR A 26 3.15 1.55 20.84
CA TYR A 26 2.61 1.16 19.54
C TYR A 26 1.15 0.72 19.63
N SER A 27 0.29 1.33 18.82
CA SER A 27 -1.11 0.91 18.66
C SER A 27 -1.25 -0.41 17.91
N ASN A 28 -0.31 -0.73 16.99
CA ASN A 28 -0.26 -1.98 16.24
C ASN A 28 0.78 -2.92 16.89
N PRO A 29 0.37 -4.05 17.48
CA PRO A 29 1.30 -4.95 18.17
C PRO A 29 2.38 -5.52 17.25
N ARG A 30 2.13 -5.71 15.94
CA ARG A 30 3.11 -6.22 14.97
C ARG A 30 4.35 -5.33 14.83
N CYS A 31 4.26 -4.06 15.24
CA CYS A 31 5.40 -3.14 15.19
C CYS A 31 6.62 -3.63 15.95
N ILE A 32 6.47 -4.48 16.98
CA ILE A 32 7.61 -5.05 17.71
C ILE A 32 8.55 -5.84 16.78
N TYR A 33 8.01 -6.62 15.84
CA TYR A 33 8.81 -7.35 14.87
C TYR A 33 9.64 -6.40 14.00
N ARG A 34 9.02 -5.34 13.51
CA ARG A 34 9.71 -4.31 12.71
C ARG A 34 10.83 -3.64 13.50
N GLU A 35 10.59 -3.29 14.76
CA GLU A 35 11.59 -2.64 15.62
C GLU A 35 12.80 -3.55 15.89
N TYR A 36 12.57 -4.83 16.18
CA TYR A 36 13.66 -5.76 16.40
C TYR A 36 14.43 -6.10 15.11
N ILE A 37 13.74 -6.28 13.99
CA ILE A 37 14.37 -6.46 12.67
C ILE A 37 15.21 -5.23 12.29
N GLN A 38 14.75 -4.03 12.62
CA GLN A 38 15.50 -2.80 12.38
C GLN A 38 16.76 -2.70 13.25
N ASN A 39 16.64 -3.01 14.52
CA ASN A 39 17.82 -3.05 15.41
C ASN A 39 18.84 -4.10 14.92
N ALA A 40 18.35 -5.25 14.42
CA ALA A 40 19.17 -6.26 13.80
C ALA A 40 19.86 -5.76 12.53
N LEU A 41 19.17 -5.03 11.65
CA LEU A 41 19.76 -4.41 10.46
C LEU A 41 20.93 -3.49 10.83
N ASP A 42 20.73 -2.62 11.82
CA ASP A 42 21.78 -1.72 12.30
C ASP A 42 23.00 -2.50 12.81
N SER A 43 22.76 -3.54 13.63
CA SER A 43 23.80 -4.41 14.19
C SER A 43 24.55 -5.21 13.11
N ILE A 44 23.85 -5.69 12.09
CA ILE A 44 24.43 -6.40 10.95
C ILE A 44 25.26 -5.45 10.09
N ASN A 45 24.77 -4.24 9.78
CA ASN A 45 25.54 -3.23 9.04
C ASN A 45 26.82 -2.85 9.79
N GLU A 46 26.76 -2.73 11.12
CA GLU A 46 27.91 -2.49 11.97
C GLU A 46 28.89 -3.68 11.94
N ALA A 47 28.38 -4.93 11.94
CA ALA A 47 29.20 -6.13 11.84
C ALA A 47 29.95 -6.22 10.49
N VAL A 48 29.32 -5.82 9.40
CA VAL A 48 29.98 -5.71 8.09
C VAL A 48 31.04 -4.61 8.10
N HIS A 49 30.72 -3.45 8.69
CA HIS A 49 31.65 -2.33 8.79
C HIS A 49 32.94 -2.70 9.58
N PHE A 50 32.80 -3.48 10.64
CA PHE A 50 33.95 -3.95 11.43
C PHE A 50 34.60 -5.21 10.88
N GLY A 51 34.13 -5.78 9.76
CA GLY A 51 34.68 -6.99 9.16
C GLY A 51 34.41 -8.27 9.96
N ILE A 52 33.43 -8.26 10.88
CA ILE A 52 32.91 -9.43 11.57
C ILE A 52 32.09 -10.29 10.60
N LEU A 53 31.29 -9.66 9.77
CA LEU A 53 30.62 -10.27 8.60
C LEU A 53 31.34 -9.80 7.33
N ALA A 54 31.49 -10.70 6.36
CA ALA A 54 32.19 -10.39 5.11
C ALA A 54 31.32 -9.46 4.21
N GLU A 55 30.02 -9.73 4.11
CA GLU A 55 29.08 -9.00 3.28
C GLU A 55 27.71 -8.90 3.96
N GLU A 56 26.89 -7.93 3.53
CA GLU A 56 25.52 -7.75 4.03
C GLU A 56 24.64 -9.00 3.85
N LYS A 57 24.85 -9.76 2.76
CA LYS A 57 24.11 -11.02 2.51
C LYS A 57 24.39 -12.12 3.54
N ASP A 58 25.47 -12.01 4.34
CA ASP A 58 25.79 -12.95 5.40
C ASP A 58 25.02 -12.64 6.69
N GLY A 59 24.44 -11.44 6.75
CA GLY A 59 23.54 -11.01 7.82
C GLY A 59 22.20 -11.74 7.77
N ARG A 60 21.74 -12.20 8.94
CA ARG A 60 20.48 -12.91 9.08
C ARG A 60 19.76 -12.57 10.36
N VAL A 61 18.44 -12.62 10.29
CA VAL A 61 17.54 -12.56 11.45
C VAL A 61 16.69 -13.83 11.45
N SER A 62 16.70 -14.55 12.56
CA SER A 62 15.90 -15.75 12.76
C SER A 62 14.79 -15.46 13.76
N ILE A 63 13.55 -15.68 13.35
CA ILE A 63 12.36 -15.49 14.19
C ILE A 63 11.74 -16.85 14.47
N SER A 64 11.54 -17.16 15.73
CA SER A 64 10.88 -18.39 16.18
C SER A 64 9.67 -18.02 17.04
N ILE A 65 8.50 -18.45 16.60
CA ILE A 65 7.23 -18.29 17.29
C ILE A 65 6.78 -19.66 17.76
N THR A 66 6.57 -19.80 19.06
CA THR A 66 6.00 -20.99 19.69
C THR A 66 4.58 -20.73 20.14
N LYS A 67 3.96 -21.68 20.84
CA LYS A 67 2.62 -21.50 21.41
C LYS A 67 2.52 -20.29 22.34
N ASN A 68 3.60 -19.96 23.06
CA ASN A 68 3.59 -18.91 24.10
C ASN A 68 4.66 -17.86 23.94
N ASP A 69 5.74 -18.15 23.21
CA ASP A 69 6.95 -17.32 23.21
C ASP A 69 7.32 -16.87 21.81
N ILE A 70 8.02 -15.72 21.74
CA ILE A 70 8.64 -15.20 20.54
C ILE A 70 10.14 -15.07 20.82
N CYS A 71 10.95 -15.54 19.90
CA CYS A 71 12.41 -15.38 19.92
C CYS A 71 12.87 -14.75 18.61
N ILE A 72 13.62 -13.67 18.68
CA ILE A 72 14.22 -12.99 17.53
C ILE A 72 15.71 -12.91 17.75
N GLU A 73 16.50 -13.50 16.85
CA GLU A 73 17.95 -13.59 16.92
C GLU A 73 18.56 -12.98 15.67
N ASP A 74 19.58 -12.15 15.83
CA ASP A 74 20.44 -11.68 14.75
C ASP A 74 21.90 -12.09 14.95
N ASN A 75 22.63 -12.17 13.86
CA ASN A 75 24.08 -12.41 13.84
C ASN A 75 24.88 -11.12 13.57
N GLY A 76 24.40 -9.98 14.07
CA GLY A 76 25.13 -8.72 14.05
C GLY A 76 26.32 -8.69 15.03
N THR A 77 26.79 -7.51 15.40
CA THR A 77 27.93 -7.35 16.31
C THR A 77 27.70 -7.95 17.70
N GLY A 78 26.44 -8.00 18.16
CA GLY A 78 26.12 -8.11 19.57
C GLY A 78 26.55 -6.86 20.36
N ILE A 79 26.52 -6.97 21.70
CA ILE A 79 26.91 -5.89 22.62
C ILE A 79 27.96 -6.44 23.58
N ARG A 80 29.06 -5.70 23.76
CA ARG A 80 30.12 -6.08 24.70
C ARG A 80 29.59 -6.21 26.13
N SER A 81 30.07 -7.20 26.84
CA SER A 81 29.65 -7.56 28.21
C SER A 81 29.78 -6.39 29.19
N ASP A 82 30.83 -5.57 29.06
CA ASP A 82 31.10 -4.39 29.90
C ASP A 82 30.07 -3.24 29.69
N ARG A 83 29.30 -3.25 28.59
CA ARG A 83 28.32 -2.21 28.24
C ARG A 83 26.91 -2.76 28.14
N ALA A 84 26.71 -4.06 28.03
CA ALA A 84 25.44 -4.67 27.69
C ALA A 84 24.34 -4.27 28.68
N VAL A 85 24.59 -4.39 29.99
CA VAL A 85 23.59 -4.01 31.00
C VAL A 85 23.20 -2.55 30.85
N LYS A 86 24.19 -1.66 30.79
CA LYS A 86 23.93 -0.22 30.66
C LYS A 86 23.11 0.11 29.41
N ILE A 87 23.54 -0.39 28.22
CA ILE A 87 22.86 -0.11 26.96
C ILE A 87 21.42 -0.66 26.97
N LEU A 88 21.19 -1.84 27.56
CA LEU A 88 19.88 -2.48 27.56
C LEU A 88 18.91 -1.91 28.59
N THR A 89 19.41 -1.29 29.66
CA THR A 89 18.59 -0.69 30.72
C THR A 89 18.45 0.84 30.62
N ASP A 90 19.37 1.52 29.93
CA ASP A 90 19.26 2.98 29.72
C ASP A 90 18.03 3.32 28.88
N ILE A 91 17.21 4.25 29.33
CA ILE A 91 15.99 4.68 28.66
C ILE A 91 16.28 5.93 27.85
N ALA A 92 15.90 5.91 26.57
CA ALA A 92 16.05 7.05 25.65
C ALA A 92 17.49 7.59 25.52
N ASN A 93 18.47 6.81 25.94
CA ASN A 93 19.89 7.13 25.80
C ASN A 93 20.46 6.32 24.61
N SER A 94 20.36 6.89 23.40
CA SER A 94 20.93 6.28 22.21
C SER A 94 22.43 6.53 22.19
N VAL A 95 23.24 5.47 22.28
CA VAL A 95 24.72 5.53 22.11
C VAL A 95 25.09 5.73 20.64
N LYS A 96 24.12 5.63 19.73
CA LYS A 96 24.31 5.75 18.28
C LYS A 96 24.51 7.22 17.90
N ASN A 97 25.75 7.67 17.96
CA ASN A 97 26.20 8.98 17.45
C ASN A 97 26.35 8.88 15.92
N GLY A 98 25.29 8.78 15.19
CA GLY A 98 25.54 8.67 13.78
C GLY A 98 24.32 8.76 12.90
N VAL A 99 24.58 9.44 11.87
CA VAL A 99 23.78 9.85 10.76
C VAL A 99 23.18 8.66 9.99
N ASP A 100 23.55 7.39 10.25
CA ASP A 100 23.27 6.26 9.34
C ASP A 100 22.61 5.05 10.05
N THR A 101 21.84 5.28 11.11
CA THR A 101 21.16 4.18 11.82
C THR A 101 19.64 4.23 11.64
N ALA A 102 19.03 3.07 11.40
CA ALA A 102 17.60 2.95 11.27
C ALA A 102 16.87 3.14 12.62
N GLY A 103 17.52 2.84 13.77
CA GLY A 103 16.98 3.01 15.13
C GLY A 103 17.45 4.29 15.80
N GLN A 104 16.57 5.30 15.95
CA GLN A 104 16.97 6.64 16.41
C GLN A 104 16.71 6.93 17.88
N PHE A 105 15.65 6.40 18.49
CA PHE A 105 15.17 6.86 19.79
C PHE A 105 15.65 6.01 20.98
N GLY A 106 16.29 4.87 20.74
CA GLY A 106 16.75 3.99 21.83
C GLY A 106 15.64 3.38 22.70
N VAL A 107 14.37 3.53 22.31
CA VAL A 107 13.20 3.04 23.05
C VAL A 107 12.55 1.82 22.43
N GLY A 108 12.73 1.59 21.14
CA GLY A 108 12.09 0.50 20.39
C GLY A 108 12.39 -0.88 20.95
N ARG A 109 13.58 -1.10 21.55
CA ARG A 109 13.94 -2.38 22.18
C ARG A 109 13.05 -2.77 23.34
N LEU A 110 12.47 -1.81 24.07
CA LEU A 110 11.60 -2.08 25.22
C LEU A 110 10.13 -2.36 24.82
N SER A 111 9.76 -2.14 23.57
CA SER A 111 8.38 -2.22 23.08
C SER A 111 7.73 -3.60 23.25
N GLY A 112 8.52 -4.68 23.29
CA GLY A 112 8.04 -6.04 23.55
C GLY A 112 7.46 -6.23 24.96
N GLY A 113 7.86 -5.40 25.93
CA GLY A 113 7.40 -5.50 27.31
C GLY A 113 5.89 -5.34 27.51
N GLY A 114 5.22 -4.68 26.58
CA GLY A 114 3.75 -4.58 26.58
C GLY A 114 3.01 -5.89 26.34
N TYR A 115 3.69 -6.89 25.81
CA TYR A 115 3.04 -8.08 25.26
C TYR A 115 3.43 -9.41 25.94
N CYS A 116 4.42 -9.43 26.83
CA CYS A 116 4.89 -10.66 27.50
C CYS A 116 4.96 -10.49 29.01
N GLU A 117 5.21 -11.58 29.73
CA GLU A 117 5.51 -11.54 31.17
C GLU A 117 6.96 -11.20 31.45
N ILE A 118 7.89 -11.72 30.63
CA ILE A 118 9.32 -11.44 30.76
C ILE A 118 9.86 -11.06 29.38
N LEU A 119 10.48 -9.88 29.28
CA LEU A 119 11.26 -9.45 28.15
C LEU A 119 12.74 -9.71 28.46
N GLU A 120 13.36 -10.62 27.71
CA GLU A 120 14.75 -11.01 27.93
C GLU A 120 15.61 -10.68 26.72
N PHE A 121 16.79 -10.13 26.97
CA PHE A 121 17.83 -9.88 26.00
C PHE A 121 19.04 -10.76 26.33
N GLU A 122 19.61 -11.42 25.32
CA GLU A 122 20.87 -12.14 25.43
C GLU A 122 21.82 -11.61 24.35
N THR A 123 23.05 -11.33 24.71
CA THR A 123 24.05 -10.80 23.77
C THR A 123 25.42 -11.35 24.00
N THR A 124 26.12 -11.64 22.90
CA THR A 124 27.50 -12.09 22.86
C THR A 124 28.24 -11.25 21.83
N TYR A 125 29.43 -10.76 22.19
CA TYR A 125 30.30 -9.99 21.31
C TYR A 125 31.53 -10.81 20.90
N THR A 126 31.97 -10.69 19.66
CA THR A 126 33.13 -11.44 19.15
C THR A 126 34.37 -11.19 20.00
N GLY A 127 35.11 -12.25 20.35
CA GLY A 127 36.28 -12.22 21.21
C GLY A 127 35.99 -12.35 22.71
N GLU A 128 34.72 -12.38 23.13
CA GLU A 128 34.33 -12.58 24.53
C GLU A 128 33.85 -14.02 24.77
N ALA A 129 34.29 -14.63 25.91
CA ALA A 129 33.88 -15.99 26.28
C ALA A 129 32.60 -16.01 27.14
N VAL A 130 31.81 -14.97 27.11
CA VAL A 130 30.58 -14.80 27.91
C VAL A 130 29.44 -14.23 27.09
N SER A 131 28.23 -14.68 27.39
CA SER A 131 26.99 -14.07 26.95
C SER A 131 26.35 -13.38 28.14
N THR A 132 25.92 -12.13 27.96
CA THR A 132 25.20 -11.32 28.97
C THR A 132 23.72 -11.43 28.75
N ILE A 133 22.97 -11.77 29.78
CA ILE A 133 21.52 -11.85 29.77
C ILE A 133 20.94 -10.77 30.68
N VAL A 134 20.01 -9.99 30.15
CA VAL A 134 19.24 -8.97 30.87
C VAL A 134 17.76 -9.32 30.74
N SER A 135 17.08 -9.52 31.86
CA SER A 135 15.67 -9.89 31.90
C SER A 135 14.86 -8.81 32.62
N LEU A 136 13.75 -8.39 32.03
CA LEU A 136 12.81 -7.41 32.55
C LEU A 136 11.50 -8.11 32.91
N ASP A 137 11.13 -8.08 34.19
CA ASP A 137 9.85 -8.58 34.71
C ASP A 137 8.76 -7.54 34.46
N THR A 138 7.96 -7.76 33.42
CA THR A 138 6.91 -6.81 33.04
C THR A 138 5.60 -7.02 33.81
N VAL A 139 5.46 -8.15 34.52
CA VAL A 139 4.37 -8.37 35.48
C VAL A 139 4.60 -7.48 36.70
N ALA A 140 5.81 -7.53 37.26
CA ALA A 140 6.20 -6.66 38.36
C ALA A 140 6.06 -5.18 37.98
N LEU A 141 6.42 -4.79 36.74
CA LEU A 141 6.22 -3.42 36.25
C LEU A 141 4.74 -3.01 36.30
N ARG A 142 3.83 -3.88 35.80
CA ARG A 142 2.38 -3.58 35.81
C ARG A 142 1.86 -3.44 37.24
N GLU A 143 2.29 -4.31 38.15
CA GLU A 143 1.93 -4.21 39.56
C GLU A 143 2.42 -2.91 40.22
N LEU A 144 3.65 -2.48 39.91
CA LEU A 144 4.17 -1.20 40.40
C LEU A 144 3.35 -0.01 39.89
N ILE A 145 2.94 -0.04 38.61
CA ILE A 145 2.10 1.00 38.03
C ILE A 145 0.70 1.01 38.63
N GLU A 146 0.08 -0.16 38.86
CA GLU A 146 -1.26 -0.28 39.42
C GLU A 146 -1.34 0.14 40.89
N LYS A 147 -0.30 -0.09 41.66
CA LYS A 147 -0.22 0.30 43.08
C LYS A 147 -0.04 1.82 43.29
N ASN A 148 -0.12 2.62 42.22
CA ASN A 148 -0.04 4.09 42.22
C ASN A 148 1.17 4.64 43.01
N HIS A 149 2.35 4.15 42.71
CA HIS A 149 3.59 4.71 43.27
C HIS A 149 3.93 6.04 42.58
N ASN A 150 3.13 7.08 42.83
CA ASN A 150 3.27 8.41 42.22
C ASN A 150 4.66 9.04 42.50
N ASP A 151 5.37 8.55 43.52
CA ASP A 151 6.69 9.04 43.91
C ASP A 151 7.84 8.16 43.38
N MET A 152 7.54 7.06 42.63
CA MET A 152 8.57 6.17 42.12
C MET A 152 9.16 6.72 40.82
N SER A 153 10.48 6.80 40.76
CA SER A 153 11.18 7.15 39.53
C SER A 153 11.19 5.96 38.55
N ALA A 154 11.27 6.27 37.25
CA ALA A 154 11.46 5.26 36.21
C ALA A 154 12.76 4.46 36.44
N GLU A 155 13.80 5.09 36.98
CA GLU A 155 15.06 4.45 37.32
C GLU A 155 14.91 3.43 38.45
N ASP A 156 14.21 3.77 39.54
CA ASP A 156 13.98 2.84 40.64
C ASP A 156 13.10 1.66 40.22
N ALA A 157 12.07 1.93 39.42
CA ALA A 157 11.25 0.87 38.84
C ALA A 157 12.10 -0.09 37.98
N MET A 158 12.98 0.44 37.12
CA MET A 158 13.91 -0.39 36.33
C MET A 158 14.85 -1.23 37.20
N ARG A 159 15.35 -0.71 38.32
CA ARG A 159 16.17 -1.48 39.26
C ARG A 159 15.41 -2.64 39.89
N ILE A 160 14.11 -2.49 40.13
CA ILE A 160 13.26 -3.54 40.71
C ILE A 160 12.96 -4.65 39.70
N ILE A 161 12.62 -4.27 38.47
CA ILE A 161 12.16 -5.24 37.46
C ILE A 161 13.29 -5.91 36.67
N CYS A 162 14.51 -5.34 36.70
CA CYS A 162 15.63 -5.80 35.90
C CYS A 162 16.50 -6.79 36.69
N THR A 163 16.79 -7.93 36.07
CA THR A 163 17.78 -8.89 36.55
C THR A 163 18.82 -9.16 35.49
N THR A 164 20.07 -9.43 35.92
CA THR A 164 21.18 -9.71 34.99
C THR A 164 21.93 -10.95 35.38
N ARG A 165 22.40 -11.71 34.40
CA ARG A 165 23.28 -12.87 34.58
C ARG A 165 24.19 -13.05 33.37
N THR A 166 25.30 -13.77 33.57
CA THR A 166 26.19 -14.18 32.48
C THR A 166 26.23 -15.71 32.36
N ILE A 167 26.42 -16.19 31.14
CA ILE A 167 26.62 -17.61 30.82
C ILE A 167 27.86 -17.74 29.94
N PRO A 168 28.56 -18.91 29.93
CA PRO A 168 29.65 -19.14 29.01
C PRO A 168 29.21 -19.09 27.55
N ALA A 169 30.05 -18.50 26.69
CA ALA A 169 29.88 -18.46 25.25
C ALA A 169 31.22 -18.76 24.56
N LYS A 170 31.17 -19.03 23.25
CA LYS A 170 32.41 -19.21 22.49
C LYS A 170 32.92 -17.87 22.00
N PRO A 171 34.23 -17.62 22.00
CA PRO A 171 34.79 -16.33 21.58
C PRO A 171 34.48 -15.92 20.15
N GLU A 172 34.19 -16.87 19.25
CA GLU A 172 33.81 -16.62 17.86
C GLU A 172 32.33 -16.32 17.67
N GLU A 173 31.50 -16.50 18.72
CA GLU A 173 30.08 -16.17 18.67
C GLU A 173 29.86 -14.65 18.77
N HIS A 174 28.98 -14.16 17.95
CA HIS A 174 28.47 -12.80 17.99
C HIS A 174 27.00 -12.81 17.62
N ARG A 175 26.13 -12.33 18.51
CA ARG A 175 24.69 -12.35 18.31
C ARG A 175 23.96 -11.46 19.29
N PHE A 176 22.74 -11.11 18.92
CA PHE A 176 21.78 -10.51 19.81
C PHE A 176 20.44 -11.26 19.73
N ILE A 177 19.87 -11.58 20.87
CA ILE A 177 18.61 -12.34 20.97
C ILE A 177 17.64 -11.56 21.82
N VAL A 178 16.41 -11.43 21.34
CA VAL A 178 15.27 -10.92 22.11
C VAL A 178 14.28 -12.05 22.32
N ARG A 179 13.86 -12.29 23.55
CA ARG A 179 12.83 -13.27 23.89
C ARG A 179 11.67 -12.60 24.61
N LEU A 180 10.50 -12.76 24.06
CA LEU A 180 9.23 -12.44 24.72
C LEU A 180 8.70 -13.75 25.31
N LYS A 181 8.88 -13.94 26.60
CA LYS A 181 8.46 -15.18 27.31
C LYS A 181 7.06 -14.98 27.85
N ASN A 182 6.21 -15.96 27.59
CA ASN A 182 4.80 -16.00 27.91
C ASN A 182 4.09 -14.73 27.42
N VAL A 183 3.81 -14.71 26.12
CA VAL A 183 3.04 -13.60 25.49
C VAL A 183 1.63 -13.60 26.07
N ILE A 184 1.21 -12.46 26.63
CA ILE A 184 -0.06 -12.29 27.36
C ILE A 184 -1.08 -11.42 26.64
N ASN A 185 -0.61 -10.45 25.86
CA ASN A 185 -1.47 -9.50 25.13
C ASN A 185 -1.33 -9.67 23.63
N SER A 186 -2.43 -9.48 22.89
CA SER A 186 -2.49 -9.61 21.42
C SER A 186 -1.93 -10.93 20.87
N ARG A 187 -2.10 -12.01 21.62
CA ARG A 187 -1.59 -13.35 21.29
C ARG A 187 -2.06 -13.85 19.94
N GLU A 188 -3.34 -13.63 19.63
CA GLU A 188 -4.00 -14.01 18.38
C GLU A 188 -3.35 -13.34 17.13
N ILE A 189 -2.66 -12.22 17.33
CA ILE A 189 -1.94 -11.51 16.26
C ILE A 189 -0.45 -11.86 16.31
N LEU A 190 0.16 -11.75 17.50
CA LEU A 190 1.62 -11.87 17.64
C LEU A 190 2.14 -13.30 17.50
N LEU A 191 1.30 -14.30 17.78
CA LEU A 191 1.68 -15.72 17.66
C LEU A 191 1.14 -16.36 16.36
N ASP A 192 0.43 -15.63 15.52
CA ASP A 192 -0.01 -16.09 14.20
C ASP A 192 1.15 -15.95 13.19
N ILE A 193 1.69 -17.10 12.79
CA ILE A 193 2.85 -17.17 11.89
C ILE A 193 2.56 -16.56 10.53
N GLU A 194 1.36 -16.81 9.94
CA GLU A 194 1.01 -16.29 8.63
C GLU A 194 0.77 -14.76 8.67
N GLU A 195 0.15 -14.26 9.74
CA GLU A 195 -0.04 -12.83 9.94
C GLU A 195 1.31 -12.11 10.08
N ILE A 196 2.24 -12.68 10.85
CA ILE A 196 3.56 -12.10 11.05
C ILE A 196 4.42 -12.21 9.78
N LYS A 197 4.37 -13.34 9.06
CA LYS A 197 5.01 -13.50 7.75
C LYS A 197 4.52 -12.42 6.78
N SER A 198 3.19 -12.24 6.69
CA SER A 198 2.60 -11.21 5.86
C SER A 198 3.08 -9.80 6.24
N TYR A 199 3.18 -9.52 7.53
CA TYR A 199 3.68 -8.24 8.03
C TYR A 199 5.17 -8.02 7.70
N ILE A 200 6.03 -9.04 7.91
CA ILE A 200 7.46 -8.98 7.56
C ILE A 200 7.64 -8.75 6.06
N THR A 201 6.91 -9.51 5.22
CA THR A 201 6.92 -9.38 3.76
C THR A 201 6.64 -7.93 3.31
N GLU A 202 5.76 -7.23 4.01
CA GLU A 202 5.32 -5.88 3.67
C GLU A 202 6.27 -4.78 4.19
N TYR A 203 6.75 -4.92 5.44
CA TYR A 203 7.42 -3.81 6.14
C TYR A 203 8.94 -3.98 6.28
N ALA A 204 9.46 -5.20 6.32
CA ALA A 204 10.87 -5.44 6.61
C ALA A 204 11.82 -5.06 5.47
N PRO A 205 13.11 -4.82 5.76
CA PRO A 205 14.14 -4.51 4.77
C PRO A 205 14.70 -5.78 4.11
N ILE A 206 13.82 -6.61 3.57
CA ILE A 206 14.13 -7.85 2.88
C ILE A 206 14.26 -7.67 1.37
N ASP A 207 14.78 -8.67 0.68
CA ASP A 207 14.93 -8.65 -0.77
C ASP A 207 13.60 -8.96 -1.49
N TYR A 208 13.57 -8.72 -2.78
CA TYR A 208 12.48 -9.12 -3.66
C TYR A 208 12.61 -10.60 -4.01
N SER A 209 11.50 -11.22 -4.43
CA SER A 209 11.52 -12.58 -4.94
C SER A 209 12.45 -12.73 -6.16
N VAL A 210 12.94 -13.93 -6.39
CA VAL A 210 13.81 -14.24 -7.55
C VAL A 210 13.18 -13.80 -8.87
N LEU A 211 11.87 -14.04 -9.03
CA LEU A 211 11.13 -13.66 -10.25
C LEU A 211 11.06 -12.13 -10.39
N PHE A 212 10.75 -11.42 -9.32
CA PHE A 212 10.69 -9.96 -9.38
C PHE A 212 12.07 -9.33 -9.54
N ASN A 213 13.10 -9.91 -8.93
CA ASN A 213 14.48 -9.50 -9.14
C ASN A 213 14.94 -9.66 -10.62
N SER A 214 14.40 -10.61 -11.36
CA SER A 214 14.68 -10.71 -12.81
C SER A 214 14.13 -9.50 -13.57
N LEU A 215 12.94 -9.01 -13.25
CA LEU A 215 12.38 -7.76 -13.81
C LEU A 215 13.23 -6.54 -13.46
N ILE A 216 13.66 -6.44 -12.20
CA ILE A 216 14.56 -5.38 -11.73
C ILE A 216 15.86 -5.40 -12.53
N ASN A 217 16.49 -6.56 -12.67
CA ASN A 217 17.78 -6.72 -13.35
C ASN A 217 17.69 -6.49 -14.88
N ASN A 218 16.53 -6.65 -15.47
CA ASN A 218 16.30 -6.38 -16.90
C ASN A 218 16.00 -4.89 -17.20
N SER A 219 15.90 -4.04 -16.17
CA SER A 219 15.69 -2.61 -16.38
C SER A 219 16.92 -1.95 -17.01
N PRO A 220 16.75 -1.09 -18.05
CA PRO A 220 17.88 -0.37 -18.67
C PRO A 220 18.68 0.49 -17.70
N GLN A 221 18.07 0.92 -16.59
CA GLN A 221 18.68 1.81 -15.61
C GLN A 221 19.36 1.06 -14.46
N ILE A 222 19.31 -0.28 -14.43
CA ILE A 222 19.74 -1.08 -13.27
C ILE A 222 21.23 -0.88 -12.94
N GLU A 223 22.08 -0.77 -13.94
CA GLU A 223 23.52 -0.60 -13.74
C GLU A 223 23.84 0.73 -13.05
N TYR A 224 23.12 1.80 -13.39
CA TYR A 224 23.21 3.07 -12.70
C TYR A 224 22.76 2.96 -11.25
N VAL A 225 21.60 2.31 -11.01
CA VAL A 225 21.04 2.13 -9.68
C VAL A 225 22.01 1.32 -8.79
N LYS A 226 22.53 0.20 -9.27
CA LYS A 226 23.50 -0.63 -8.53
C LYS A 226 24.77 0.12 -8.13
N ARG A 227 25.25 1.05 -8.97
CA ARG A 227 26.46 1.83 -8.69
C ARG A 227 26.25 3.00 -7.74
N HIS A 228 25.08 3.61 -7.75
CA HIS A 228 24.85 4.91 -7.09
C HIS A 228 23.82 4.86 -5.97
N LYS A 229 23.09 3.75 -5.83
CA LYS A 229 22.00 3.61 -4.86
C LYS A 229 22.19 2.37 -4.00
N LYS A 230 22.26 2.59 -2.70
CA LYS A 230 22.28 1.49 -1.72
C LYS A 230 20.85 1.19 -1.28
N ILE A 231 20.51 -0.08 -1.22
CA ILE A 231 19.27 -0.59 -0.60
C ILE A 231 19.71 -1.56 0.49
N ASP A 232 19.46 -1.21 1.73
CA ASP A 232 19.73 -2.08 2.86
C ASP A 232 18.88 -3.35 2.76
N LYS A 233 19.49 -4.50 2.94
CA LYS A 233 18.84 -5.81 2.83
C LYS A 233 19.37 -6.77 3.87
N ILE A 234 18.47 -7.50 4.52
CA ILE A 234 18.81 -8.61 5.40
C ILE A 234 18.00 -9.84 5.06
N ARG A 235 18.52 -11.00 5.40
CA ARG A 235 17.81 -12.28 5.31
C ARG A 235 17.00 -12.49 6.57
N VAL A 236 15.71 -12.78 6.43
CA VAL A 236 14.80 -13.03 7.56
C VAL A 236 14.18 -14.41 7.39
N SER A 237 14.28 -15.24 8.43
CA SER A 237 13.57 -16.52 8.54
C SER A 237 12.53 -16.46 9.64
N LEU A 238 11.42 -17.19 9.49
CA LEU A 238 10.34 -17.31 10.47
C LEU A 238 9.92 -18.77 10.56
N ASN A 239 10.17 -19.39 11.70
CA ASN A 239 9.93 -20.82 11.91
C ASN A 239 10.51 -21.67 10.74
N GLU A 240 9.64 -22.41 10.01
CA GLU A 240 10.00 -23.20 8.83
C GLU A 240 10.24 -22.38 7.56
N TYR A 241 9.82 -21.11 7.53
CA TYR A 241 10.04 -20.25 6.37
C TYR A 241 11.45 -19.67 6.37
N SER A 242 12.28 -20.12 5.45
CA SER A 242 13.60 -19.54 5.19
C SER A 242 13.51 -18.43 4.17
N ASP A 243 14.32 -17.38 4.35
CA ASP A 243 14.45 -16.27 3.39
C ASP A 243 13.12 -15.68 2.91
N ILE A 244 12.41 -15.04 3.84
CA ILE A 244 11.18 -14.31 3.51
C ILE A 244 11.51 -13.17 2.53
N GLU A 245 10.75 -13.09 1.44
CA GLU A 245 10.93 -12.14 0.36
C GLU A 245 9.75 -11.16 0.28
N LYS A 246 9.98 -9.98 -0.31
CA LYS A 246 8.90 -9.04 -0.61
C LYS A 246 7.91 -9.67 -1.60
N GLY A 247 6.63 -9.54 -1.32
CA GLY A 247 5.55 -10.23 -2.05
C GLY A 247 5.14 -9.59 -3.38
N TYR A 248 6.01 -8.82 -4.05
CA TYR A 248 5.71 -8.30 -5.38
C TYR A 248 5.62 -9.43 -6.41
N GLY A 249 4.49 -9.47 -7.13
CA GLY A 249 4.29 -10.40 -8.24
C GLY A 249 4.86 -9.86 -9.56
N VAL A 250 4.94 -10.72 -10.58
CA VAL A 250 5.34 -10.35 -11.95
C VAL A 250 4.17 -9.88 -12.83
N LYS A 251 2.96 -9.90 -12.29
CA LYS A 251 1.73 -9.37 -12.88
C LYS A 251 0.84 -8.79 -11.79
N ILE A 252 -0.08 -7.92 -12.18
CA ILE A 252 -1.07 -7.35 -11.27
C ILE A 252 -2.03 -8.44 -10.77
N VAL A 253 -2.15 -8.56 -9.45
CA VAL A 253 -3.02 -9.58 -8.82
C VAL A 253 -4.48 -9.37 -9.22
N GLY A 254 -5.13 -10.45 -9.64
CA GLY A 254 -6.52 -10.44 -10.06
C GLY A 254 -6.76 -9.94 -11.49
N THR A 255 -5.70 -9.77 -12.26
CA THR A 255 -5.73 -9.43 -13.69
C THR A 255 -4.72 -10.27 -14.47
N ASP A 256 -4.79 -10.20 -15.81
CA ASP A 256 -3.76 -10.73 -16.69
C ASP A 256 -2.75 -9.67 -17.14
N ASP A 257 -2.76 -8.48 -16.52
CA ASP A 257 -1.86 -7.37 -16.83
C ASP A 257 -0.44 -7.67 -16.30
N PRO A 258 0.54 -8.00 -17.17
CA PRO A 258 1.90 -8.29 -16.76
C PRO A 258 2.64 -7.00 -16.41
N ILE A 259 3.69 -7.14 -15.59
CA ILE A 259 4.68 -6.07 -15.42
C ILE A 259 5.66 -6.16 -16.58
N GLU A 260 5.62 -5.18 -17.47
CA GLU A 260 6.46 -5.15 -18.68
C GLU A 260 7.92 -4.78 -18.36
N LYS A 261 8.12 -3.85 -17.43
CA LYS A 261 9.42 -3.43 -16.95
C LYS A 261 9.34 -2.63 -15.66
N ILE A 262 10.49 -2.42 -15.04
CA ILE A 262 10.66 -1.51 -13.91
C ILE A 262 11.27 -0.20 -14.42
N ARG A 263 10.66 0.92 -14.07
CA ARG A 263 11.19 2.26 -14.32
C ARG A 263 11.70 2.88 -13.03
N TYR A 264 12.94 3.34 -13.05
CA TYR A 264 13.55 4.08 -11.95
C TYR A 264 13.41 5.58 -12.20
N PHE A 265 13.33 6.34 -11.12
CA PHE A 265 13.31 7.80 -11.14
C PHE A 265 14.04 8.36 -9.92
N GLU A 266 14.56 9.56 -10.06
CA GLU A 266 15.12 10.35 -8.97
C GLU A 266 14.26 11.59 -8.73
N LEU A 267 14.05 11.93 -7.46
CA LEU A 267 13.49 13.22 -7.13
C LEU A 267 14.54 14.29 -7.45
N PRO A 268 14.14 15.46 -7.96
CA PRO A 268 15.08 16.53 -8.25
C PRO A 268 15.90 16.90 -7.01
N MET A 269 17.17 17.22 -7.22
CA MET A 269 18.03 17.69 -6.14
C MET A 269 17.51 19.01 -5.58
N HIS A 270 17.20 19.00 -4.27
CA HIS A 270 16.69 20.19 -3.61
C HIS A 270 17.82 21.18 -3.35
N PRO A 271 17.66 22.49 -3.66
CA PRO A 271 18.73 23.48 -3.55
C PRO A 271 19.33 23.60 -2.14
N LYS A 272 18.51 23.44 -1.09
CA LYS A 272 18.94 23.56 0.32
C LYS A 272 19.33 22.21 0.94
N TYR A 273 18.64 21.11 0.57
CA TYR A 273 18.74 19.84 1.27
C TYR A 273 19.39 18.71 0.44
N GLY A 274 19.79 18.99 -0.80
CA GLY A 274 20.43 18.00 -1.67
C GLY A 274 19.49 16.90 -2.16
N SER A 275 19.99 15.67 -2.23
CA SER A 275 19.20 14.51 -2.63
C SER A 275 18.20 14.14 -1.53
N LEU A 276 16.91 14.10 -1.87
CA LEU A 276 15.83 13.74 -0.95
C LEU A 276 15.41 12.27 -1.08
N GLY A 277 15.46 11.74 -2.30
CA GLY A 277 15.06 10.37 -2.54
C GLY A 277 15.06 9.98 -4.01
N TRP A 278 14.88 8.70 -4.23
CA TRP A 278 14.73 8.06 -5.54
C TRP A 278 13.74 6.92 -5.41
N GLY A 279 13.25 6.41 -6.53
CA GLY A 279 12.28 5.34 -6.48
C GLY A 279 12.20 4.54 -7.76
N TRP A 280 11.29 3.59 -7.76
CA TRP A 280 10.90 2.83 -8.92
C TRP A 280 9.39 2.58 -8.93
N TYR A 281 8.86 2.33 -10.12
CA TYR A 281 7.52 1.79 -10.27
C TYR A 281 7.47 0.78 -11.42
N ALA A 282 6.53 -0.16 -11.30
CA ALA A 282 6.26 -1.16 -12.33
C ALA A 282 5.45 -0.52 -13.47
N VAL A 283 5.91 -0.69 -14.70
CA VAL A 283 5.21 -0.27 -15.91
C VAL A 283 4.31 -1.41 -16.37
N THR A 284 3.02 -1.14 -16.43
CA THR A 284 1.94 -2.04 -16.83
C THR A 284 1.03 -1.34 -17.82
N GLU A 285 -0.07 -1.94 -18.22
CA GLU A 285 -1.11 -1.24 -18.97
C GLU A 285 -1.82 -0.13 -18.14
N PHE A 286 -1.69 -0.16 -16.81
CA PHE A 286 -2.45 0.70 -15.88
C PHE A 286 -3.97 0.68 -16.16
N SER A 287 -4.45 -0.45 -16.61
CA SER A 287 -5.82 -0.61 -17.11
C SER A 287 -6.86 -0.67 -15.99
N VAL A 288 -6.47 -1.07 -14.78
CA VAL A 288 -7.33 -1.24 -13.62
C VAL A 288 -6.64 -0.74 -12.34
N GLN A 289 -7.44 -0.38 -11.35
CA GLN A 289 -6.93 -0.14 -10.01
C GLN A 289 -6.62 -1.48 -9.33
N ILE A 290 -5.46 -1.58 -8.69
CA ILE A 290 -5.07 -2.74 -7.91
C ILE A 290 -5.94 -2.79 -6.65
N ASN A 291 -6.57 -3.94 -6.39
CA ASN A 291 -7.40 -4.11 -5.20
C ASN A 291 -6.50 -4.35 -3.97
N GLU A 292 -6.44 -3.38 -3.07
CA GLU A 292 -5.62 -3.42 -1.85
C GLU A 292 -6.00 -4.55 -0.87
N GLU A 293 -7.24 -5.07 -0.93
CA GLU A 293 -7.67 -6.20 -0.12
C GLU A 293 -7.09 -7.52 -0.64
N LYS A 294 -6.88 -7.61 -1.96
CA LYS A 294 -6.31 -8.78 -2.63
C LYS A 294 -4.80 -8.70 -2.75
N ASP A 295 -4.27 -7.49 -2.84
CA ASP A 295 -2.84 -7.23 -3.01
C ASP A 295 -2.36 -6.12 -2.07
N LYS A 296 -1.66 -6.55 -1.03
CA LYS A 296 -1.12 -5.64 -0.01
C LYS A 296 -0.03 -4.70 -0.57
N PHE A 297 0.54 -5.01 -1.74
CA PHE A 297 1.59 -4.22 -2.39
C PHE A 297 1.06 -3.15 -3.34
N ALA A 298 -0.25 -3.01 -3.46
CA ALA A 298 -0.87 -1.92 -4.22
C ALA A 298 -0.38 -0.55 -3.73
N GLY A 299 -0.03 0.31 -4.69
CA GLY A 299 0.44 1.66 -4.42
C GLY A 299 1.97 1.80 -4.38
N ILE A 300 2.42 3.05 -4.47
CA ILE A 300 3.82 3.41 -4.24
C ILE A 300 4.01 3.63 -2.74
N ARG A 301 5.06 3.03 -2.19
CA ARG A 301 5.38 3.03 -0.76
C ARG A 301 6.61 3.86 -0.48
N LEU A 302 6.61 4.54 0.66
CA LEU A 302 7.77 5.29 1.14
C LEU A 302 8.60 4.40 2.07
N ARG A 303 9.93 4.36 1.85
CA ARG A 303 10.87 3.55 2.65
C ARG A 303 12.04 4.38 3.16
N LYS A 304 12.43 4.14 4.39
CA LYS A 304 13.70 4.61 4.96
C LYS A 304 14.49 3.38 5.41
N HIS A 305 15.77 3.27 5.01
CA HIS A 305 16.59 2.05 5.22
C HIS A 305 15.88 0.76 4.75
N ASN A 306 15.18 0.85 3.62
CA ASN A 306 14.37 -0.22 3.07
C ASN A 306 13.21 -0.73 3.98
N ILE A 307 12.96 -0.07 5.10
CA ILE A 307 11.82 -0.33 5.99
C ILE A 307 10.64 0.51 5.53
N SER A 308 9.49 -0.13 5.30
CA SER A 308 8.28 0.57 4.83
C SER A 308 7.68 1.43 5.93
N LEU A 309 7.28 2.65 5.57
CA LEU A 309 6.36 3.48 6.32
C LEU A 309 4.91 3.09 5.99
N ASP A 310 3.93 3.76 6.59
CA ASP A 310 2.52 3.50 6.29
C ASP A 310 2.24 3.62 4.78
N LYS A 311 1.51 2.66 4.24
CA LYS A 311 1.21 2.58 2.81
C LYS A 311 0.38 3.74 2.28
N ASN A 312 -0.37 4.43 3.16
CA ASN A 312 -1.30 5.49 2.78
C ASN A 312 -0.66 6.89 2.77
N ILE A 313 0.57 7.02 3.28
CA ILE A 313 1.25 8.33 3.41
C ILE A 313 1.34 9.09 2.08
N LEU A 314 1.50 8.38 0.97
CA LEU A 314 1.64 8.96 -0.36
C LEU A 314 0.31 9.16 -1.10
N ASN A 315 -0.81 8.65 -0.60
CA ASN A 315 -2.11 8.79 -1.28
C ASN A 315 -2.50 10.27 -1.46
N SER A 316 -2.17 11.12 -0.50
CA SER A 316 -2.41 12.57 -0.56
C SER A 316 -1.52 13.33 -1.55
N CYS A 317 -0.48 12.69 -2.08
CA CYS A 317 0.42 13.29 -3.07
C CYS A 317 -0.14 13.23 -4.49
N PHE A 318 -1.10 12.34 -4.77
CA PHE A 318 -1.84 12.35 -6.03
C PHE A 318 -2.95 13.40 -6.02
N LYS A 319 -3.31 13.93 -7.20
CA LYS A 319 -4.50 14.81 -7.37
C LYS A 319 -5.77 14.13 -6.89
N GLU A 320 -5.87 12.83 -7.18
CA GLU A 320 -6.94 11.95 -6.72
C GLU A 320 -6.28 10.83 -5.91
N PRO A 321 -6.63 10.63 -4.62
CA PRO A 321 -5.97 9.61 -3.79
C PRO A 321 -5.97 8.21 -4.40
N ARG A 322 -7.01 7.88 -5.19
CA ARG A 322 -7.10 6.62 -5.94
C ARG A 322 -6.00 6.45 -7.01
N GLY A 323 -5.31 7.53 -7.42
CA GLY A 323 -4.25 7.48 -8.42
C GLY A 323 -3.10 6.56 -8.00
N ASN A 324 -2.79 6.48 -6.71
CA ASN A 324 -1.76 5.59 -6.19
C ASN A 324 -2.08 4.10 -6.44
N LYS A 325 -3.36 3.74 -6.46
CA LYS A 325 -3.82 2.35 -6.66
C LYS A 325 -3.55 1.77 -8.07
N TYR A 326 -3.07 2.56 -9.01
CA TYR A 326 -2.66 2.06 -10.32
C TYR A 326 -1.23 1.57 -10.38
N PHE A 327 -0.45 1.74 -9.30
CA PHE A 327 0.99 1.49 -9.31
C PHE A 327 1.41 0.42 -8.33
N TYR A 328 2.47 -0.30 -8.67
CA TYR A 328 3.41 -0.89 -7.73
C TYR A 328 4.66 -0.03 -7.74
N GLY A 329 5.23 0.25 -6.58
CA GLY A 329 6.46 1.00 -6.52
C GLY A 329 6.96 1.29 -5.12
N GLU A 330 8.19 1.77 -5.05
CA GLU A 330 8.82 2.17 -3.80
C GLU A 330 9.61 3.46 -4.01
N ILE A 331 9.58 4.34 -3.02
CA ILE A 331 10.44 5.54 -2.93
C ILE A 331 11.33 5.36 -1.71
N PHE A 332 12.63 5.49 -1.90
CA PHE A 332 13.66 5.38 -0.88
C PHE A 332 14.13 6.78 -0.47
N ILE A 333 14.01 7.10 0.80
CA ILE A 333 14.50 8.35 1.39
C ILE A 333 16.01 8.25 1.52
N THR A 334 16.75 9.21 0.95
CA THR A 334 18.21 9.27 0.97
C THR A 334 18.76 10.32 1.93
N ASN A 335 17.95 11.28 2.35
CA ASN A 335 18.38 12.32 3.29
C ASN A 335 18.24 11.79 4.74
N ASP A 336 19.35 11.85 5.50
CA ASP A 336 19.42 11.28 6.85
C ASP A 336 18.65 12.10 7.89
N ASN A 337 18.45 13.38 7.67
CA ASN A 337 17.65 14.24 8.56
C ASN A 337 16.15 13.97 8.44
N ILE A 338 15.71 13.27 7.37
CA ILE A 338 14.31 12.86 7.22
C ILE A 338 14.10 11.57 7.98
N VAL A 339 13.40 11.65 9.08
CA VAL A 339 13.17 10.53 9.99
C VAL A 339 11.70 10.17 10.08
N PRO A 340 11.36 8.90 10.29
CA PRO A 340 9.99 8.50 10.60
C PRO A 340 9.52 9.11 11.92
N ASP A 341 8.21 9.29 12.08
CA ASP A 341 7.62 9.59 13.39
C ASP A 341 7.79 8.42 14.38
N SER A 342 7.49 8.64 15.66
CA SER A 342 7.63 7.62 16.70
C SER A 342 6.79 6.36 16.45
N GLY A 343 5.63 6.51 15.82
CA GLY A 343 4.74 5.40 15.42
C GLY A 343 5.10 4.78 14.07
N ARG A 344 6.00 5.39 13.31
CA ARG A 344 6.36 5.04 11.92
C ARG A 344 5.16 4.99 10.97
N GLN A 345 4.13 5.77 11.30
CA GLN A 345 2.96 5.94 10.44
C GLN A 345 3.15 7.09 9.45
N GLY A 346 4.13 7.95 9.71
CA GLY A 346 4.45 9.11 8.91
C GLY A 346 5.93 9.50 9.02
N LEU A 347 6.19 10.74 8.66
CA LEU A 347 7.48 11.40 8.84
C LEU A 347 7.38 12.36 10.03
N ALA A 348 8.44 12.43 10.81
CA ALA A 348 8.56 13.47 11.82
C ALA A 348 8.51 14.85 11.17
N ALA A 349 7.93 15.83 11.87
CA ALA A 349 7.83 17.19 11.37
C ALA A 349 9.23 17.81 11.18
N GLY A 350 9.46 18.41 10.00
CA GLY A 350 10.72 19.06 9.67
C GLY A 350 10.69 19.60 8.23
N GLU A 351 11.49 20.63 7.98
CA GLU A 351 11.55 21.28 6.66
C GLU A 351 11.98 20.32 5.55
N GLU A 352 12.92 19.41 5.85
CA GLU A 352 13.38 18.39 4.90
C GLU A 352 12.27 17.38 4.55
N ALA A 353 11.47 16.98 5.54
CA ALA A 353 10.34 16.08 5.32
C ALA A 353 9.24 16.76 4.47
N GLU A 354 8.95 18.03 4.73
CA GLU A 354 8.03 18.82 3.92
C GLU A 354 8.53 18.99 2.48
N ALA A 355 9.83 19.24 2.31
CA ALA A 355 10.48 19.34 1.01
C ALA A 355 10.36 18.00 0.25
N LEU A 356 10.62 16.87 0.90
CA LEU A 356 10.46 15.54 0.30
C LEU A 356 9.02 15.33 -0.19
N VAL A 357 8.03 15.56 0.67
CA VAL A 357 6.61 15.37 0.33
C VAL A 357 6.20 16.31 -0.82
N SER A 358 6.72 17.53 -0.85
CA SER A 358 6.48 18.49 -1.94
C SER A 358 7.02 17.98 -3.27
N GLU A 359 8.27 17.47 -3.30
CA GLU A 359 8.88 16.91 -4.51
C GLU A 359 8.17 15.65 -5.00
N ILE A 360 7.78 14.74 -4.08
CA ILE A 360 6.97 13.57 -4.42
C ILE A 360 5.64 14.01 -5.04
N ARG A 361 4.93 14.96 -4.42
CA ARG A 361 3.67 15.49 -4.95
C ARG A 361 3.85 16.10 -6.33
N ARG A 362 4.94 16.82 -6.56
CA ARG A 362 5.27 17.40 -7.86
C ARG A 362 5.48 16.32 -8.93
N TYR A 363 6.25 15.28 -8.61
CA TYR A 363 6.47 14.13 -9.49
C TYR A 363 5.17 13.38 -9.79
N PHE A 364 4.38 13.08 -8.77
CA PHE A 364 3.12 12.37 -8.92
C PHE A 364 2.11 13.17 -9.77
N THR A 365 2.04 14.48 -9.57
CA THR A 365 1.13 15.34 -10.31
C THR A 365 1.55 15.52 -11.76
N ASN A 366 2.83 15.73 -12.01
CA ASN A 366 3.33 16.10 -13.34
C ASN A 366 3.67 14.88 -14.21
N VAL A 367 4.05 13.76 -13.60
CA VAL A 367 4.48 12.56 -14.32
C VAL A 367 3.47 11.44 -14.18
N LEU A 368 3.31 10.86 -12.97
CA LEU A 368 2.51 9.65 -12.79
C LEU A 368 1.02 9.85 -13.09
N HIS A 369 0.46 11.03 -12.75
CA HIS A 369 -0.90 11.36 -13.11
C HIS A 369 -1.12 11.33 -14.64
N ASN A 370 -0.16 11.81 -15.40
CA ASN A 370 -0.23 11.81 -16.86
C ASN A 370 -0.03 10.41 -17.44
N VAL A 371 0.77 9.55 -16.80
CA VAL A 371 0.96 8.15 -17.18
C VAL A 371 -0.37 7.39 -17.14
N TYR A 372 -1.00 7.29 -15.95
CA TYR A 372 -2.25 6.53 -15.87
C TYR A 372 -3.43 7.20 -16.60
N ARG A 373 -3.43 8.52 -16.74
CA ARG A 373 -4.44 9.23 -17.54
C ARG A 373 -4.30 8.88 -19.02
N ARG A 374 -3.08 8.79 -19.54
CA ARG A 374 -2.83 8.35 -20.92
C ARG A 374 -3.31 6.92 -21.12
N ALA A 375 -2.96 6.01 -20.20
CA ALA A 375 -3.44 4.63 -20.20
C ALA A 375 -4.97 4.54 -20.22
N ASN A 376 -5.64 5.28 -19.35
CA ASN A 376 -7.11 5.33 -19.30
C ASN A 376 -7.75 5.82 -20.61
N ASN A 377 -7.13 6.79 -21.29
CA ASN A 377 -7.65 7.28 -22.58
C ASN A 377 -7.49 6.22 -23.66
N LEU A 378 -6.32 5.57 -23.75
CA LEU A 378 -6.08 4.47 -24.69
C LEU A 378 -7.04 3.31 -24.44
N LYS A 379 -7.21 2.91 -23.18
CA LYS A 379 -8.16 1.86 -22.80
C LYS A 379 -9.59 2.21 -23.17
N LYS A 380 -10.07 3.43 -22.91
CA LYS A 380 -11.42 3.84 -23.27
C LYS A 380 -11.65 3.77 -24.77
N SER A 381 -10.72 4.27 -25.59
CA SER A 381 -10.82 4.17 -27.04
C SER A 381 -10.90 2.71 -27.49
N LEU A 382 -10.08 1.83 -26.89
CA LEU A 382 -10.08 0.39 -27.14
C LEU A 382 -11.41 -0.27 -26.74
N ASP A 383 -11.93 0.02 -25.55
CA ASP A 383 -13.19 -0.56 -25.05
C ASP A 383 -14.37 -0.10 -25.92
N HIS A 384 -14.42 1.18 -26.31
CA HIS A 384 -15.44 1.71 -27.25
C HIS A 384 -15.35 1.05 -28.63
N MET A 385 -14.13 0.82 -29.16
CA MET A 385 -13.96 0.13 -30.43
C MET A 385 -14.48 -1.30 -30.35
N ARG A 386 -14.14 -2.06 -29.30
CA ARG A 386 -14.62 -3.43 -29.08
C ARG A 386 -16.13 -3.50 -28.99
N GLU A 387 -16.76 -2.58 -28.27
CA GLU A 387 -18.23 -2.48 -28.18
C GLU A 387 -18.87 -2.24 -29.56
N VAL A 388 -18.27 -1.37 -30.38
CA VAL A 388 -18.77 -1.10 -31.73
C VAL A 388 -18.57 -2.29 -32.67
N VAL A 389 -17.42 -2.95 -32.60
CA VAL A 389 -17.13 -4.18 -33.38
C VAL A 389 -18.09 -5.31 -33.02
N GLU A 390 -18.41 -5.49 -31.73
CA GLU A 390 -19.42 -6.47 -31.29
C GLU A 390 -20.80 -6.19 -31.88
N LYS A 391 -21.23 -4.92 -31.89
CA LYS A 391 -22.50 -4.48 -32.51
C LYS A 391 -22.50 -4.67 -34.04
N LEU A 392 -21.37 -4.42 -34.70
CA LEU A 392 -21.22 -4.63 -36.15
C LEU A 392 -21.21 -6.11 -36.54
N ASN A 393 -20.73 -7.00 -35.67
CA ASN A 393 -20.79 -8.45 -35.88
C ASN A 393 -22.19 -9.06 -35.64
N ASN A 394 -23.13 -8.28 -35.05
CA ASN A 394 -24.47 -8.76 -34.73
C ASN A 394 -25.49 -8.37 -35.86
N PRO A 395 -25.95 -9.33 -36.70
CA PRO A 395 -26.69 -9.02 -37.92
C PRO A 395 -28.13 -8.46 -37.75
N THR A 396 -28.58 -8.24 -36.52
CA THR A 396 -29.98 -7.82 -36.26
C THR A 396 -30.26 -6.34 -36.48
N MET A 397 -29.26 -5.52 -36.87
CA MET A 397 -29.39 -4.06 -37.03
C MET A 397 -28.80 -3.53 -38.34
N VAL A 398 -29.33 -3.96 -39.49
CA VAL A 398 -28.82 -3.54 -40.83
C VAL A 398 -28.92 -2.02 -41.05
N GLU A 399 -29.94 -1.35 -40.52
CA GLU A 399 -30.12 0.11 -40.66
C GLU A 399 -29.12 0.96 -39.84
N ALA A 400 -28.39 0.37 -38.91
CA ALA A 400 -27.43 1.06 -38.01
C ALA A 400 -25.97 0.92 -38.42
N VAL A 401 -25.63 0.25 -39.51
CA VAL A 401 -24.25 -0.06 -39.91
C VAL A 401 -23.43 1.20 -40.20
N LEU A 402 -23.94 2.13 -41.00
CA LEU A 402 -23.23 3.37 -41.39
C LEU A 402 -22.86 4.26 -40.19
N PRO A 403 -23.76 4.54 -39.22
CA PRO A 403 -23.39 5.28 -38.01
C PRO A 403 -22.35 4.54 -37.14
N LEU A 404 -22.42 3.21 -37.09
CA LEU A 404 -21.49 2.39 -36.31
C LEU A 404 -20.09 2.37 -36.94
N THR A 405 -19.98 2.23 -38.26
CA THR A 405 -18.68 2.29 -38.97
C THR A 405 -18.00 3.64 -38.79
N LYS A 406 -18.79 4.75 -38.84
CA LYS A 406 -18.25 6.07 -38.55
C LYS A 406 -17.71 6.17 -37.11
N LYS A 407 -18.46 5.67 -36.11
CA LYS A 407 -18.01 5.62 -34.71
C LYS A 407 -16.75 4.79 -34.53
N LEU A 408 -16.64 3.65 -35.23
CA LEU A 408 -15.45 2.81 -35.23
C LEU A 408 -14.22 3.60 -35.69
N GLN A 409 -14.35 4.35 -36.80
CA GLN A 409 -13.28 5.21 -37.31
C GLN A 409 -12.94 6.32 -36.29
N ASP A 410 -13.95 7.02 -35.76
CA ASP A 410 -13.73 8.10 -34.80
C ASP A 410 -12.96 7.60 -33.55
N TYR A 411 -13.30 6.42 -33.00
CA TYR A 411 -12.61 5.83 -31.87
C TYR A 411 -11.20 5.33 -32.22
N TYR A 412 -10.98 4.82 -33.43
CA TYR A 412 -9.65 4.47 -33.91
C TYR A 412 -8.76 5.71 -34.07
N ASP A 413 -9.29 6.78 -34.61
CA ASP A 413 -8.58 8.07 -34.71
C ASP A 413 -8.25 8.64 -33.32
N GLU A 414 -9.15 8.47 -32.35
CA GLU A 414 -8.91 8.81 -30.96
C GLU A 414 -7.79 7.95 -30.36
N PHE A 415 -7.82 6.64 -30.57
CA PHE A 415 -6.74 5.74 -30.18
C PHE A 415 -5.40 6.16 -30.78
N LYS A 416 -5.34 6.42 -32.08
CA LYS A 416 -4.14 6.89 -32.80
C LYS A 416 -3.63 8.22 -32.23
N LYS A 417 -4.53 9.16 -31.91
CA LYS A 417 -4.18 10.43 -31.26
C LYS A 417 -3.53 10.19 -29.91
N PHE A 418 -4.09 9.31 -29.06
CA PHE A 418 -3.50 8.98 -27.77
C PHE A 418 -2.25 8.09 -27.86
N SER A 419 -2.07 7.34 -28.94
CA SER A 419 -0.89 6.52 -29.19
C SER A 419 0.27 7.30 -29.86
N THR A 420 0.10 8.59 -30.12
CA THR A 420 1.19 9.42 -30.63
C THR A 420 2.27 9.62 -29.57
N ILE A 421 3.52 9.29 -29.92
CA ILE A 421 4.71 9.47 -29.07
C ILE A 421 4.83 10.95 -28.66
N CYS A 422 5.12 11.19 -27.40
CA CYS A 422 5.31 12.50 -26.81
C CYS A 422 6.72 12.63 -26.21
N GLY A 423 7.07 13.83 -25.73
CA GLY A 423 8.41 14.12 -25.20
C GLY A 423 8.77 13.52 -23.84
N THR A 424 7.88 12.70 -23.23
CA THR A 424 8.09 12.08 -21.92
C THR A 424 8.19 10.56 -22.06
N ASP A 425 9.32 10.01 -21.63
CA ASP A 425 9.61 8.57 -21.72
C ASP A 425 8.61 7.73 -20.94
N GLU A 426 8.16 8.21 -19.78
CA GLU A 426 7.19 7.52 -18.92
C GLU A 426 5.84 7.30 -19.61
N ILE A 427 5.40 8.28 -20.39
CA ILE A 427 4.16 8.18 -21.17
C ILE A 427 4.39 7.30 -22.40
N ASN A 428 5.57 7.41 -23.04
CA ASN A 428 5.92 6.59 -24.20
C ASN A 428 6.01 5.10 -23.86
N ASP A 429 6.39 4.75 -22.63
CA ASP A 429 6.36 3.36 -22.17
C ASP A 429 4.95 2.76 -22.27
N VAL A 430 3.95 3.48 -21.77
CA VAL A 430 2.54 3.05 -21.84
C VAL A 430 2.05 2.99 -23.28
N ILE A 431 2.36 4.01 -24.08
CA ILE A 431 2.00 4.04 -25.50
C ILE A 431 2.56 2.81 -26.22
N SER A 432 3.82 2.48 -25.96
CA SER A 432 4.47 1.32 -26.59
C SER A 432 3.76 0.01 -26.26
N ILE A 433 3.31 -0.18 -25.02
CA ILE A 433 2.55 -1.36 -24.61
C ILE A 433 1.24 -1.46 -25.40
N TYR A 434 0.43 -0.40 -25.41
CA TYR A 434 -0.85 -0.40 -26.10
C TYR A 434 -0.70 -0.55 -27.63
N VAL A 435 0.27 0.12 -28.24
CA VAL A 435 0.53 0.01 -29.68
C VAL A 435 0.98 -1.40 -30.06
N SER A 436 1.96 -1.96 -29.36
CA SER A 436 2.46 -3.30 -29.65
C SER A 436 1.40 -4.38 -29.50
N LYS A 437 0.50 -4.22 -28.52
CA LYS A 437 -0.49 -5.24 -28.18
C LYS A 437 -1.77 -5.13 -29.02
N TYR A 438 -2.22 -3.93 -29.36
CA TYR A 438 -3.55 -3.72 -29.91
C TYR A 438 -3.60 -3.05 -31.28
N ASP A 439 -2.64 -2.22 -31.70
CA ASP A 439 -2.77 -1.41 -32.93
C ASP A 439 -2.99 -2.25 -34.19
N SER A 440 -2.27 -3.37 -34.34
CA SER A 440 -2.39 -4.25 -35.52
C SER A 440 -3.76 -4.92 -35.60
N GLU A 441 -4.32 -5.34 -34.46
CA GLU A 441 -5.66 -5.95 -34.39
C GLU A 441 -6.74 -4.93 -34.70
N LEU A 442 -6.68 -3.76 -34.03
CA LEU A 442 -7.63 -2.68 -34.25
C LEU A 442 -7.65 -2.21 -35.69
N LYS A 443 -6.50 -2.08 -36.32
CA LYS A 443 -6.40 -1.73 -37.74
C LYS A 443 -7.10 -2.75 -38.64
N LYS A 444 -6.91 -4.05 -38.38
CA LYS A 444 -7.58 -5.11 -39.16
C LYS A 444 -9.11 -5.02 -39.02
N GLU A 445 -9.62 -4.77 -37.82
CA GLU A 445 -11.07 -4.63 -37.63
C GLU A 445 -11.62 -3.37 -38.32
N VAL A 446 -10.90 -2.25 -38.27
CA VAL A 446 -11.27 -1.03 -39.00
C VAL A 446 -11.29 -1.29 -40.51
N ASP A 447 -10.24 -1.88 -41.06
CA ASP A 447 -10.14 -2.20 -42.50
C ASP A 447 -11.27 -3.15 -42.93
N ARG A 448 -11.61 -4.15 -42.11
CA ARG A 448 -12.68 -5.12 -42.38
C ARG A 448 -14.05 -4.47 -42.55
N PHE A 449 -14.37 -3.44 -41.77
CA PHE A 449 -15.70 -2.81 -41.81
C PHE A 449 -15.76 -1.55 -42.67
N LEU A 450 -14.65 -0.90 -42.98
CA LEU A 450 -14.59 0.34 -43.77
C LEU A 450 -14.28 0.12 -45.25
N LEU A 451 -13.36 -0.80 -45.59
CA LEU A 451 -12.99 -1.07 -46.99
C LEU A 451 -14.16 -1.52 -47.88
N PRO A 452 -15.08 -2.41 -47.45
CA PRO A 452 -16.22 -2.79 -48.27
C PRO A 452 -17.20 -1.66 -48.64
N HIS A 453 -17.18 -0.56 -47.85
CA HIS A 453 -18.10 0.57 -48.06
C HIS A 453 -17.46 1.70 -48.88
N GLN A 454 -16.16 1.72 -49.09
CA GLN A 454 -15.47 2.68 -49.97
C GLN A 454 -15.58 2.26 -51.45
N GLU A 455 -15.68 0.95 -51.76
CA GLU A 455 -15.84 0.46 -53.12
C GLU A 455 -17.23 0.70 -53.70
N GLN A 456 -18.26 1.03 -52.90
CA GLN A 456 -19.61 1.33 -53.36
C GLN A 456 -19.85 2.79 -53.73
N LYS A 457 -18.87 3.68 -53.67
CA LYS A 457 -18.89 5.02 -54.25
C LYS A 457 -18.28 5.02 -55.65
N GLN A 458 -18.75 4.13 -56.56
CA GLN A 458 -18.58 4.39 -57.99
C GLN A 458 -19.52 5.52 -58.40
N PRO A 459 -19.08 6.45 -59.27
CA PRO A 459 -19.95 7.55 -59.70
C PRO A 459 -21.15 6.97 -60.44
N VAL A 460 -22.35 7.40 -60.03
CA VAL A 460 -23.57 7.20 -60.81
C VAL A 460 -23.30 7.85 -62.16
N VAL A 461 -23.02 7.06 -63.19
CA VAL A 461 -23.09 7.48 -64.57
C VAL A 461 -24.59 7.67 -64.84
N GLU A 462 -25.03 8.90 -64.97
CA GLU A 462 -26.36 9.20 -65.47
C GLU A 462 -26.50 8.52 -66.85
N PRO A 463 -27.54 7.69 -67.09
CA PRO A 463 -27.79 7.14 -68.42
C PRO A 463 -28.26 8.28 -69.33
N ASP A 464 -27.53 8.40 -70.43
CA ASP A 464 -27.83 9.35 -71.51
C ASP A 464 -29.26 9.14 -72.01
N LEU A 465 -30.03 10.18 -72.07
CA LEU A 465 -31.46 10.22 -72.41
C LEU A 465 -31.76 9.88 -73.88
N LEU A 466 -30.85 9.23 -74.62
CA LEU A 466 -30.95 8.94 -76.06
C LEU A 466 -31.26 7.48 -76.41
N ASP A 467 -31.33 6.54 -75.48
CA ASP A 467 -31.57 5.11 -75.77
C ASP A 467 -32.98 4.58 -75.40
N ILE A 468 -33.94 5.46 -75.02
CA ILE A 468 -35.30 5.04 -74.63
C ILE A 468 -36.32 5.09 -75.79
N VAL A 469 -35.91 5.29 -77.05
CA VAL A 469 -36.90 5.44 -78.16
C VAL A 469 -36.94 4.27 -79.16
N LEU A 470 -36.18 3.23 -79.07
CA LEU A 470 -36.21 2.14 -80.09
C LEU A 470 -36.20 0.74 -79.45
N SER A 471 -37.31 0.30 -78.82
CA SER A 471 -37.70 -1.13 -78.82
C SER A 471 -39.06 -1.34 -78.13
N SER A 472 -40.11 -0.80 -78.78
CA SER A 472 -41.46 -1.32 -78.59
C SER A 472 -41.82 -2.03 -79.87
N THR A 473 -41.79 -3.38 -79.94
CA THR A 473 -42.74 -4.18 -80.72
C THR A 473 -42.46 -5.71 -80.56
N GLN A 474 -43.58 -6.40 -80.26
CA GLN A 474 -43.87 -7.81 -80.49
C GLN A 474 -43.16 -8.86 -79.62
N SER A 475 -43.77 -9.87 -79.03
CA SER A 475 -45.11 -10.47 -79.03
C SER A 475 -45.12 -11.58 -77.98
N GLU A 476 -46.29 -11.76 -77.35
CA GLU A 476 -46.66 -12.96 -76.53
C GLU A 476 -46.81 -14.26 -77.41
N PRO A 477 -47.32 -15.37 -76.82
CA PRO A 477 -46.94 -16.21 -75.67
C PRO A 477 -46.78 -17.71 -76.08
N THR A 478 -46.39 -18.59 -75.21
CA THR A 478 -46.99 -19.96 -75.14
C THR A 478 -46.58 -20.70 -73.83
N ILE A 479 -47.63 -21.21 -73.26
CA ILE A 479 -47.89 -22.16 -72.20
C ILE A 479 -47.22 -23.55 -72.45
N HIS A 480 -46.84 -24.26 -71.40
CA HIS A 480 -47.16 -25.61 -70.99
C HIS A 480 -46.17 -26.14 -69.96
N ASP A 481 -46.71 -26.43 -68.86
CA ASP A 481 -47.12 -27.69 -68.16
C ASP A 481 -46.04 -28.37 -67.32
N SER A 482 -46.46 -28.48 -66.09
CA SER A 482 -46.00 -29.49 -65.12
C SER A 482 -46.35 -30.91 -65.58
N PRO A 483 -46.03 -32.05 -65.00
CA PRO A 483 -45.99 -32.31 -63.53
C PRO A 483 -45.06 -33.43 -63.03
N SER A 484 -45.20 -33.67 -61.74
CA SER A 484 -45.15 -34.98 -61.02
C SER A 484 -43.79 -35.57 -60.66
N GLU A 485 -43.70 -35.83 -59.48
CA GLU A 485 -43.98 -36.94 -58.56
C GLU A 485 -42.82 -37.86 -58.22
N GLN A 486 -42.74 -38.03 -57.01
CA GLN A 486 -42.79 -39.23 -56.12
C GLN A 486 -41.45 -39.81 -55.70
N THR A 487 -41.34 -39.94 -54.49
CA THR A 487 -41.57 -40.96 -53.43
C THR A 487 -40.22 -41.59 -53.01
N ASN A 488 -39.97 -41.86 -51.84
CA ASN A 488 -40.48 -42.56 -50.69
C ASN A 488 -39.34 -43.06 -49.77
N LYS A 489 -39.65 -43.00 -48.53
CA LYS A 489 -39.50 -44.05 -47.50
C LYS A 489 -38.08 -44.50 -47.08
N ASN A 490 -37.78 -44.79 -45.93
CA ASN A 490 -38.39 -45.20 -44.65
C ASN A 490 -37.32 -45.31 -43.59
N ASN A 491 -37.74 -45.02 -42.40
CA ASN A 491 -37.91 -45.87 -41.21
C ASN A 491 -36.63 -46.03 -40.39
N THR A 492 -36.68 -45.95 -39.17
CA THR A 492 -37.34 -46.35 -37.94
C THR A 492 -36.42 -46.00 -36.79
N GLY A 493 -36.80 -45.41 -35.80
CA GLY A 493 -37.53 -45.85 -34.57
C GLY A 493 -36.48 -45.96 -33.48
N THR A 494 -36.61 -45.43 -32.39
CA THR A 494 -37.41 -45.74 -31.19
C THR A 494 -36.99 -44.85 -30.02
N THR A 495 -37.96 -44.27 -29.42
CA THR A 495 -37.91 -43.75 -28.01
C THR A 495 -38.08 -44.95 -27.08
N PRO A 496 -37.64 -44.89 -25.81
CA PRO A 496 -38.59 -44.62 -24.73
C PRO A 496 -38.05 -43.75 -23.56
N GLU A 497 -38.87 -42.83 -23.15
CA GLU A 497 -39.59 -42.72 -21.86
C GLU A 497 -38.78 -42.67 -20.57
N LYS A 498 -38.93 -41.54 -19.91
CA LYS A 498 -39.21 -41.22 -18.49
C LYS A 498 -38.48 -41.96 -17.40
N THR A 499 -37.85 -41.18 -16.50
CA THR A 499 -38.30 -41.12 -15.09
C THR A 499 -37.83 -39.84 -14.41
N HIS A 500 -38.80 -39.11 -13.84
CA HIS A 500 -38.67 -38.06 -12.85
C HIS A 500 -38.09 -38.61 -11.55
N ILE A 501 -37.07 -37.92 -10.97
CA ILE A 501 -36.86 -37.87 -9.52
C ILE A 501 -36.61 -36.42 -9.14
N THR A 502 -37.60 -35.86 -8.51
CA THR A 502 -37.58 -34.65 -7.70
C THR A 502 -36.98 -34.95 -6.34
N THR A 503 -36.03 -34.16 -5.89
CA THR A 503 -35.73 -33.98 -4.46
C THR A 503 -35.45 -32.51 -4.16
N PRO A 504 -35.89 -32.01 -3.00
CA PRO A 504 -36.27 -30.60 -2.81
C PRO A 504 -35.12 -29.72 -2.27
N GLU A 505 -35.19 -28.45 -2.64
CA GLU A 505 -34.42 -27.36 -2.02
C GLU A 505 -34.77 -27.16 -0.54
N PRO A 506 -33.79 -26.80 0.32
CA PRO A 506 -34.09 -26.33 1.67
C PRO A 506 -34.44 -24.84 1.67
N THR A 507 -35.66 -24.57 2.08
CA THR A 507 -36.21 -23.26 2.40
C THR A 507 -35.50 -22.63 3.60
N ILE A 508 -34.96 -21.41 3.41
CA ILE A 508 -34.51 -20.52 4.49
C ILE A 508 -35.72 -19.70 4.95
N PRO A 509 -36.00 -19.57 6.25
CA PRO A 509 -37.14 -18.80 6.73
C PRO A 509 -36.84 -17.30 6.73
N THR A 510 -37.73 -16.55 6.12
CA THR A 510 -37.83 -15.10 6.17
C THR A 510 -38.32 -14.60 7.53
N PRO A 511 -37.71 -13.60 8.17
CA PRO A 511 -38.27 -13.00 9.39
C PRO A 511 -39.45 -12.08 9.07
N PRO A 512 -40.38 -11.90 10.03
CA PRO A 512 -41.67 -11.24 9.78
C PRO A 512 -41.56 -9.73 9.61
N ILE A 513 -42.36 -9.23 8.68
CA ILE A 513 -42.59 -7.82 8.40
C ILE A 513 -43.31 -7.18 9.59
N ALA A 514 -42.66 -6.24 10.26
CA ALA A 514 -43.29 -5.40 11.27
C ALA A 514 -44.06 -4.25 10.60
N ALA A 515 -45.29 -4.06 11.08
CA ALA A 515 -46.25 -3.10 10.60
C ALA A 515 -45.77 -1.63 10.72
N THR A 516 -46.07 -0.86 9.70
CA THR A 516 -45.88 0.60 9.59
C THR A 516 -46.76 1.35 10.59
N PRO A 517 -46.21 2.23 11.45
CA PRO A 517 -47.06 3.20 12.16
C PRO A 517 -47.23 4.48 11.36
N LYS A 518 -48.45 4.98 11.40
CA LYS A 518 -48.99 6.20 10.80
C LYS A 518 -48.14 7.44 11.07
N GLN A 519 -47.85 8.21 10.03
CA GLN A 519 -47.29 9.56 10.07
C GLN A 519 -48.10 10.49 10.99
N LYS A 520 -47.40 10.99 12.03
CA LYS A 520 -47.74 12.26 12.67
C LYS A 520 -46.76 13.30 12.16
N VAL A 521 -47.31 14.35 11.54
CA VAL A 521 -46.59 15.57 11.21
C VAL A 521 -46.10 16.18 12.51
N LEU A 522 -44.78 16.24 12.68
CA LEU A 522 -44.12 16.98 13.76
C LEU A 522 -43.07 17.89 13.13
N ASP A 523 -43.10 19.14 13.54
CA ASP A 523 -42.19 20.21 13.21
C ASP A 523 -40.73 19.77 13.18
N ASN A 524 -40.11 19.95 12.03
CA ASN A 524 -38.73 19.54 11.74
C ASN A 524 -37.73 20.56 12.27
N LYS A 525 -37.45 20.55 13.57
CA LYS A 525 -36.19 21.06 14.11
C LYS A 525 -35.25 19.89 14.26
N GLN A 526 -34.34 19.71 13.29
CA GLN A 526 -33.21 18.81 13.45
C GLN A 526 -32.43 19.19 14.73
N PRO A 527 -32.04 18.23 15.59
CA PRO A 527 -31.21 18.54 16.73
C PRO A 527 -29.87 19.10 16.22
N LYS A 528 -29.50 20.30 16.68
CA LYS A 528 -28.20 20.91 16.39
C LYS A 528 -27.11 19.92 16.76
N SER A 529 -26.12 19.75 15.87
CA SER A 529 -24.97 18.89 16.18
C SER A 529 -24.20 19.47 17.38
N LYS A 530 -23.54 18.62 18.18
CA LYS A 530 -22.69 19.11 19.28
C LYS A 530 -21.61 20.10 18.84
N VAL A 531 -21.18 20.01 17.57
CA VAL A 531 -20.25 20.97 16.96
C VAL A 531 -20.95 22.33 16.75
N ASP A 532 -22.21 22.35 16.31
CA ASP A 532 -22.97 23.58 16.17
C ASP A 532 -23.22 24.27 17.53
N GLU A 533 -23.37 23.49 18.58
CA GLU A 533 -23.53 23.98 19.95
C GLU A 533 -22.25 24.64 20.49
N ILE A 534 -21.09 23.99 20.29
CA ILE A 534 -19.77 24.54 20.68
C ILE A 534 -19.45 25.80 19.87
N LEU A 535 -19.74 25.84 18.56
CA LEU A 535 -19.45 26.98 17.71
C LEU A 535 -20.43 28.14 17.86
N SER A 536 -21.61 27.94 18.49
CA SER A 536 -22.55 29.01 18.73
C SER A 536 -22.00 30.11 19.66
N GLY A 537 -20.95 29.79 20.44
CA GLY A 537 -20.23 30.77 21.28
C GLY A 537 -19.27 31.69 20.50
N ILE A 538 -18.98 31.39 19.23
CA ILE A 538 -18.02 32.16 18.40
C ILE A 538 -18.71 33.31 17.64
N ASP A 539 -20.01 33.19 17.35
CA ASP A 539 -20.76 34.18 16.58
C ASP A 539 -20.71 35.61 17.18
N SER A 540 -20.44 35.71 18.47
CA SER A 540 -20.33 37.00 19.18
C SER A 540 -18.91 37.57 19.23
N LYS A 541 -17.89 36.85 18.71
CA LYS A 541 -16.46 37.20 18.87
C LYS A 541 -15.81 37.83 17.64
N GLY A 542 -16.58 38.23 16.62
CA GLY A 542 -16.07 38.96 15.44
C GLY A 542 -15.46 38.14 14.34
N TYR A 543 -15.65 36.82 14.33
CA TYR A 543 -15.20 35.93 13.24
C TYR A 543 -16.14 36.01 12.03
N SER A 544 -15.56 35.94 10.82
CA SER A 544 -16.35 35.89 9.60
C SER A 544 -17.11 34.56 9.47
N GLN A 545 -18.25 34.57 8.75
CA GLN A 545 -19.03 33.35 8.47
C GLN A 545 -18.20 32.28 7.76
N GLU A 546 -17.22 32.66 6.94
CA GLU A 546 -16.30 31.76 6.28
C GLU A 546 -15.34 31.07 7.26
N GLN A 547 -14.84 31.81 8.27
CA GLN A 547 -13.98 31.28 9.32
C GLN A 547 -14.75 30.30 10.21
N ILE A 548 -15.99 30.61 10.56
CA ILE A 548 -16.88 29.74 11.33
C ILE A 548 -17.20 28.46 10.53
N ALA A 549 -17.48 28.58 9.23
CA ALA A 549 -17.73 27.44 8.36
C ALA A 549 -16.48 26.53 8.24
N LEU A 550 -15.28 27.12 8.19
CA LEU A 550 -14.03 26.37 8.16
C LEU A 550 -13.81 25.61 9.48
N LEU A 551 -13.98 26.26 10.64
CA LEU A 551 -13.88 25.62 11.95
C LEU A 551 -14.90 24.49 12.10
N LYS A 552 -16.12 24.68 11.67
CA LYS A 552 -17.16 23.64 11.65
C LYS A 552 -16.75 22.44 10.83
N ARG A 553 -16.16 22.65 9.65
CA ARG A 553 -15.67 21.59 8.77
C ARG A 553 -14.51 20.82 9.40
N VAL A 554 -13.55 21.54 9.99
CA VAL A 554 -12.41 20.95 10.71
C VAL A 554 -12.89 20.10 11.89
N PHE A 555 -13.74 20.64 12.75
CA PHE A 555 -14.25 19.94 13.93
C PHE A 555 -15.09 18.73 13.57
N SER A 556 -15.94 18.83 12.55
CA SER A 556 -16.74 17.70 12.05
C SER A 556 -15.84 16.59 11.51
N THR A 557 -14.79 16.95 10.77
CA THR A 557 -13.81 15.98 10.24
C THR A 557 -13.05 15.27 11.34
N MET A 558 -12.60 16.01 12.38
CA MET A 558 -11.91 15.42 13.53
C MET A 558 -12.79 14.40 14.27
N LEU A 559 -14.08 14.67 14.42
CA LEU A 559 -15.02 13.74 15.07
C LEU A 559 -15.35 12.50 14.22
N VAL A 560 -15.20 12.57 12.91
CA VAL A 560 -15.38 11.40 12.02
C VAL A 560 -14.19 10.47 12.10
N VAL A 561 -12.97 11.02 12.21
CA VAL A 561 -11.71 10.25 12.17
C VAL A 561 -11.39 9.60 13.53
N CYS A 562 -11.95 10.10 14.63
CA CYS A 562 -11.60 9.64 15.97
C CYS A 562 -12.44 8.46 16.46
N SER A 563 -11.82 7.60 17.29
CA SER A 563 -12.49 6.48 17.94
C SER A 563 -13.64 6.97 18.86
N SER A 564 -14.60 6.09 19.14
CA SER A 564 -15.74 6.43 20.01
C SER A 564 -15.34 6.86 21.42
N SER A 565 -14.20 6.34 21.93
CA SER A 565 -13.65 6.70 23.24
C SER A 565 -13.04 8.12 23.27
N ASP A 566 -12.49 8.57 22.15
CA ASP A 566 -11.77 9.83 22.07
C ASP A 566 -12.68 11.02 21.71
N LYS A 567 -13.86 10.75 21.14
CA LYS A 567 -14.84 11.80 20.77
C LYS A 567 -15.21 12.71 21.93
N LYS A 568 -15.34 12.16 23.15
CA LYS A 568 -15.68 12.95 24.33
C LYS A 568 -14.55 13.90 24.74
N LYS A 569 -13.30 13.43 24.69
CA LYS A 569 -12.11 14.26 24.98
C LYS A 569 -11.92 15.36 23.96
N ILE A 570 -12.12 15.03 22.68
CA ILE A 570 -11.98 15.99 21.58
C ILE A 570 -13.04 17.08 21.67
N LEU A 571 -14.29 16.75 21.96
CA LEU A 571 -15.34 17.75 22.18
C LEU A 571 -15.01 18.68 23.35
N GLN A 572 -14.45 18.16 24.46
CA GLN A 572 -13.97 18.99 25.57
C GLN A 572 -12.82 19.92 25.18
N LEU A 573 -11.85 19.43 24.40
CA LEU A 573 -10.74 20.25 23.91
C LEU A 573 -11.20 21.33 22.93
N MET A 574 -12.17 21.01 22.06
CA MET A 574 -12.80 21.98 21.17
C MET A 574 -13.53 23.07 21.94
N GLU A 575 -14.25 22.71 22.99
CA GLU A 575 -14.96 23.66 23.85
C GLU A 575 -13.98 24.58 24.62
N ILE A 576 -12.87 24.02 25.12
CA ILE A 576 -11.80 24.81 25.76
C ILE A 576 -11.16 25.75 24.72
N ALA A 577 -10.83 25.27 23.54
CA ALA A 577 -10.23 26.08 22.48
C ALA A 577 -11.15 27.22 22.04
N VAL A 578 -12.45 26.97 21.87
CA VAL A 578 -13.43 27.99 21.50
C VAL A 578 -13.63 29.03 22.63
N ASN A 579 -13.57 28.60 23.88
CA ASN A 579 -13.68 29.52 25.03
C ASN A 579 -12.41 30.35 25.26
N SER A 580 -11.24 29.90 24.78
CA SER A 580 -9.97 30.62 24.85
C SER A 580 -9.71 31.55 23.65
N LEU A 581 -10.49 31.46 22.59
CA LEU A 581 -10.54 32.39 21.46
C LEU A 581 -11.43 33.61 21.80
#